data_18b21dab0663369912679505fcc89545
#
_entry.id   18b21dab0663369912679505fcc89545
#
_cell.length_a   1.000
_cell.length_b   1.000
_cell.length_c   1.000
_cell.angle_alpha   90.00
_cell.angle_beta   90.00
_cell.angle_gamma   90.00
#
_symmetry.space_group_name_H-M   'P 1'
#
loop_
_entity.id
_entity.type
_entity.pdbx_description
1 polymer ?
#
loop_
_entity_poly.entity_id
_entity_poly.type
_entity_poly.pdbx_seq_one_letter_code
_entity_poly.pdbx_strand_id
1 'polypeptide(L)'
;MLFRSGVAEIGGAIEFFRRHGAARATMAGKIHKTKLFAHGAWLRHLPDRTGLKTFWPHFVTRRRDNRDDSLLGAISAAFDAGGVRICPATDFAPELLAAGGILAGRPLSAGEQKDVVFGWRLAKELGRLDIGQTVVVKNRAPIALEAIEGTDECIRRAGRLCPAGGMVVVKVAKPQQDLRFDMPTIGIGTLQSLRAAGARLLVVEAGKTILVDASELADFALRSGITIVSCYDEAGLPAIDAAAAA
;
A
#
# COMPACT_ATOMS: atom_id res chain seq x y z
N MET A 1 -18.29 -15.29 13.55
CA MET A 1 -19.53 -15.31 12.74
C MET A 1 -19.22 -14.83 11.34
N LEU A 2 -19.67 -15.49 10.27
CA LEU A 2 -19.40 -15.14 8.90
C LEU A 2 -20.68 -14.62 8.23
N PHE A 3 -20.64 -13.40 7.71
CA PHE A 3 -21.68 -12.81 6.88
C PHE A 3 -21.16 -12.73 5.43
N ARG A 4 -21.93 -13.24 4.48
CA ARG A 4 -21.61 -13.16 3.05
C ARG A 4 -22.60 -12.23 2.35
N SER A 5 -22.07 -11.21 1.68
CA SER A 5 -22.88 -10.28 0.88
C SER A 5 -22.26 -10.03 -0.48
N GLY A 6 -23.03 -9.47 -1.40
CA GLY A 6 -22.50 -8.88 -2.61
C GLY A 6 -21.67 -7.64 -2.32
N VAL A 7 -20.69 -7.32 -3.14
CA VAL A 7 -19.84 -6.12 -2.97
C VAL A 7 -20.67 -4.83 -2.96
N ALA A 8 -21.82 -4.83 -3.63
CA ALA A 8 -22.71 -3.67 -3.72
C ALA A 8 -23.85 -3.66 -2.67
N GLU A 9 -23.93 -4.67 -1.78
CA GLU A 9 -24.91 -4.75 -0.69
C GLU A 9 -24.41 -3.98 0.55
N ILE A 10 -24.20 -2.68 0.41
CA ILE A 10 -23.64 -1.82 1.47
C ILE A 10 -24.56 -1.72 2.67
N GLY A 11 -25.86 -1.54 2.46
CA GLY A 11 -26.84 -1.45 3.54
C GLY A 11 -26.95 -2.72 4.36
N GLY A 12 -26.93 -3.89 3.71
CA GLY A 12 -26.90 -5.18 4.37
C GLY A 12 -25.67 -5.37 5.27
N ALA A 13 -24.49 -4.94 4.80
CA ALA A 13 -23.28 -4.98 5.59
C ALA A 13 -23.34 -4.02 6.81
N ILE A 14 -23.79 -2.80 6.61
CA ILE A 14 -23.99 -1.81 7.72
C ILE A 14 -24.93 -2.39 8.77
N GLU A 15 -26.08 -2.91 8.37
CA GLU A 15 -27.06 -3.48 9.29
C GLU A 15 -26.50 -4.69 10.06
N PHE A 16 -25.70 -5.53 9.40
CA PHE A 16 -25.01 -6.64 10.07
C PHE A 16 -24.11 -6.12 11.19
N PHE A 17 -23.25 -5.13 10.94
CA PHE A 17 -22.38 -4.54 11.96
C PHE A 17 -23.17 -3.95 13.12
N ARG A 18 -24.23 -3.18 12.82
CA ARG A 18 -25.09 -2.55 13.83
C ARG A 18 -25.75 -3.57 14.74
N ARG A 19 -26.33 -4.64 14.18
CA ARG A 19 -26.96 -5.72 14.95
C ARG A 19 -26.00 -6.43 15.90
N HIS A 20 -24.70 -6.41 15.56
CA HIS A 20 -23.65 -7.01 16.42
C HIS A 20 -22.95 -5.97 17.30
N GLY A 21 -23.49 -4.75 17.43
CA GLY A 21 -22.93 -3.71 18.28
C GLY A 21 -21.57 -3.16 17.82
N ALA A 22 -21.17 -3.42 16.57
CA ALA A 22 -19.88 -2.95 16.03
C ALA A 22 -20.01 -1.52 15.51
N ALA A 23 -19.41 -0.56 16.20
CA ALA A 23 -19.34 0.85 15.78
C ALA A 23 -18.13 1.16 14.88
N ARG A 24 -17.16 0.25 14.78
CA ARG A 24 -15.94 0.38 13.98
C ARG A 24 -15.75 -0.88 13.12
N ALA A 25 -15.31 -0.68 11.88
CA ALA A 25 -14.98 -1.76 10.96
C ALA A 25 -13.74 -1.40 10.15
N THR A 26 -13.12 -2.38 9.52
CA THR A 26 -12.03 -2.15 8.58
C THR A 26 -12.25 -2.91 7.30
N MET A 27 -11.61 -2.44 6.23
CA MET A 27 -11.54 -3.13 4.96
C MET A 27 -10.19 -3.86 4.86
N ALA A 28 -10.22 -5.16 4.59
CA ALA A 28 -9.02 -5.96 4.39
C ALA A 28 -9.17 -6.85 3.17
N GLY A 29 -8.09 -6.97 2.41
CA GLY A 29 -8.04 -7.81 1.22
C GLY A 29 -8.12 -7.02 -0.09
N LYS A 30 -8.09 -7.75 -1.21
CA LYS A 30 -8.05 -7.19 -2.56
C LYS A 30 -9.27 -7.63 -3.37
N ILE A 31 -9.99 -6.67 -3.92
CA ILE A 31 -11.06 -6.93 -4.89
C ILE A 31 -10.46 -6.87 -6.30
N HIS A 32 -10.42 -8.02 -6.97
CA HIS A 32 -9.97 -8.07 -8.36
C HIS A 32 -11.09 -7.55 -9.28
N LYS A 33 -10.85 -6.43 -9.95
CA LYS A 33 -11.81 -5.81 -10.90
C LYS A 33 -12.28 -6.79 -11.97
N THR A 34 -11.42 -7.70 -12.43
CA THR A 34 -11.76 -8.75 -13.38
C THR A 34 -12.90 -9.65 -12.93
N LYS A 35 -13.06 -9.88 -11.62
CA LYS A 35 -14.19 -10.65 -11.07
C LYS A 35 -15.51 -9.90 -11.13
N LEU A 36 -15.49 -8.57 -11.12
CA LEU A 36 -16.69 -7.74 -11.24
C LEU A 36 -17.22 -7.72 -12.69
N PHE A 37 -16.34 -7.95 -13.67
CA PHE A 37 -16.68 -7.99 -15.10
C PHE A 37 -16.93 -9.40 -15.63
N ALA A 38 -16.83 -10.45 -14.79
CA ALA A 38 -17.13 -11.82 -15.18
C ALA A 38 -18.62 -11.97 -15.54
N HIS A 39 -18.93 -12.82 -16.56
CA HIS A 39 -20.29 -13.11 -16.99
C HIS A 39 -21.16 -13.57 -15.79
N GLY A 40 -22.29 -12.90 -15.56
CA GLY A 40 -23.21 -13.20 -14.45
C GLY A 40 -22.78 -12.66 -13.07
N ALA A 41 -21.63 -11.97 -12.96
CA ALA A 41 -21.20 -11.37 -11.69
C ALA A 41 -22.20 -10.34 -11.14
N TRP A 42 -22.89 -9.62 -12.04
CA TRP A 42 -23.91 -8.64 -11.68
C TRP A 42 -25.08 -9.24 -10.90
N LEU A 43 -25.46 -10.51 -11.16
CA LEU A 43 -26.51 -11.21 -10.39
C LEU A 43 -26.11 -11.50 -8.95
N ARG A 44 -24.82 -11.65 -8.67
CA ARG A 44 -24.27 -11.91 -7.32
C ARG A 44 -23.92 -10.65 -6.54
N HIS A 45 -23.87 -9.52 -7.23
CA HIS A 45 -23.43 -8.25 -6.67
C HIS A 45 -24.48 -7.14 -6.90
N LEU A 46 -25.76 -7.50 -6.95
CA LEU A 46 -26.85 -6.56 -7.08
C LEU A 46 -26.78 -5.55 -5.93
N PRO A 47 -26.80 -4.24 -6.23
CA PRO A 47 -26.79 -3.23 -5.20
C PRO A 47 -28.11 -3.23 -4.42
N ASP A 48 -28.04 -3.14 -3.10
CA ASP A 48 -29.17 -2.76 -2.30
C ASP A 48 -29.48 -1.24 -2.46
N ARG A 49 -30.51 -0.74 -1.78
CA ARG A 49 -30.88 0.69 -1.88
C ARG A 49 -29.74 1.63 -1.50
N THR A 50 -28.94 1.27 -0.51
CA THR A 50 -27.78 2.06 -0.07
C THR A 50 -26.65 1.95 -1.09
N GLY A 51 -26.34 0.76 -1.58
CA GLY A 51 -25.37 0.54 -2.63
C GLY A 51 -25.73 1.27 -3.92
N LEU A 52 -27.00 1.19 -4.35
CA LEU A 52 -27.47 1.93 -5.52
C LEU A 52 -27.26 3.45 -5.34
N LYS A 53 -27.65 4.01 -4.21
CA LYS A 53 -27.48 5.45 -3.90
C LYS A 53 -26.01 5.85 -3.86
N THR A 54 -25.15 4.99 -3.31
CA THR A 54 -23.70 5.24 -3.20
C THR A 54 -23.01 5.21 -4.57
N PHE A 55 -23.36 4.23 -5.42
CA PHE A 55 -22.70 4.02 -6.70
C PHE A 55 -23.30 4.84 -7.87
N TRP A 56 -24.57 5.32 -7.72
CA TRP A 56 -25.24 6.08 -8.77
C TRP A 56 -24.44 7.26 -9.33
N PRO A 57 -23.81 8.14 -8.48
CA PRO A 57 -23.04 9.27 -8.96
C PRO A 57 -21.81 8.87 -9.78
N HIS A 58 -21.24 7.67 -9.55
CA HIS A 58 -20.03 7.20 -10.19
C HIS A 58 -20.32 6.52 -11.54
N PHE A 59 -21.31 5.62 -11.58
CA PHE A 59 -21.52 4.77 -12.76
C PHE A 59 -22.60 5.30 -13.70
N VAL A 60 -23.62 5.99 -13.19
CA VAL A 60 -24.75 6.42 -14.01
C VAL A 60 -24.61 7.87 -14.45
N THR A 61 -24.35 8.78 -13.53
CA THR A 61 -24.28 10.21 -13.87
C THR A 61 -22.89 10.65 -14.31
N ARG A 62 -21.86 9.82 -14.08
CA ARG A 62 -20.43 10.12 -14.35
C ARG A 62 -19.99 11.49 -13.81
N ARG A 63 -20.66 11.99 -12.79
CA ARG A 63 -20.35 13.30 -12.16
C ARG A 63 -19.14 13.25 -11.25
N ARG A 64 -18.69 12.06 -10.86
CA ARG A 64 -17.50 11.83 -10.04
C ARG A 64 -16.51 10.97 -10.78
N ASP A 65 -15.25 11.20 -10.48
CA ASP A 65 -14.14 10.40 -11.00
C ASP A 65 -14.27 8.94 -10.55
N ASN A 66 -13.94 8.00 -11.44
CA ASN A 66 -13.94 6.56 -11.17
C ASN A 66 -12.61 6.08 -10.57
N ARG A 67 -11.84 6.97 -9.96
CA ARG A 67 -10.65 6.58 -9.20
C ARG A 67 -11.06 5.73 -8.01
N ASP A 68 -10.22 4.75 -7.67
CA ASP A 68 -10.50 3.82 -6.58
C ASP A 68 -10.75 4.55 -5.24
N ASP A 69 -9.98 5.60 -4.96
CA ASP A 69 -10.12 6.42 -3.76
C ASP A 69 -11.49 7.11 -3.64
N SER A 70 -12.02 7.57 -4.75
CA SER A 70 -13.33 8.23 -4.80
C SER A 70 -14.47 7.25 -4.51
N LEU A 71 -14.37 6.02 -5.02
CA LEU A 71 -15.35 4.96 -4.79
C LEU A 71 -15.29 4.44 -3.35
N LEU A 72 -14.10 4.16 -2.84
CA LEU A 72 -13.90 3.72 -1.46
C LEU A 72 -14.28 4.80 -0.45
N GLY A 73 -14.01 6.07 -0.77
CA GLY A 73 -14.48 7.20 0.00
C GLY A 73 -16.02 7.28 0.08
N ALA A 74 -16.72 7.01 -1.03
CA ALA A 74 -18.18 6.98 -1.05
C ALA A 74 -18.75 5.82 -0.21
N ILE A 75 -18.13 4.65 -0.26
CA ILE A 75 -18.48 3.50 0.58
C ILE A 75 -18.27 3.85 2.06
N SER A 76 -17.10 4.42 2.40
CA SER A 76 -16.80 4.84 3.78
C SER A 76 -17.82 5.85 4.31
N ALA A 77 -18.20 6.86 3.50
CA ALA A 77 -19.23 7.82 3.87
C ALA A 77 -20.62 7.18 4.09
N ALA A 78 -20.96 6.14 3.31
CA ALA A 78 -22.20 5.40 3.51
C ALA A 78 -22.20 4.60 4.83
N PHE A 79 -21.06 3.99 5.19
CA PHE A 79 -20.89 3.32 6.47
C PHE A 79 -20.96 4.30 7.64
N ASP A 80 -20.28 5.44 7.56
CA ASP A 80 -20.32 6.51 8.58
C ASP A 80 -21.76 7.01 8.79
N ALA A 81 -22.50 7.26 7.70
CA ALA A 81 -23.92 7.64 7.77
C ALA A 81 -24.79 6.54 8.39
N GLY A 82 -24.40 5.29 8.27
CA GLY A 82 -25.03 4.14 8.91
C GLY A 82 -24.61 3.89 10.36
N GLY A 83 -23.73 4.72 10.93
CA GLY A 83 -23.26 4.61 12.32
C GLY A 83 -22.11 3.60 12.51
N VAL A 84 -21.43 3.20 11.44
CA VAL A 84 -20.26 2.30 11.48
C VAL A 84 -19.07 3.03 10.86
N ARG A 85 -18.06 3.36 11.64
CA ARG A 85 -16.85 4.04 11.14
C ARG A 85 -15.90 3.06 10.50
N ILE A 86 -15.49 3.33 9.25
CA ILE A 86 -14.38 2.61 8.61
C ILE A 86 -13.06 3.18 9.11
N CYS A 87 -12.22 2.32 9.68
CA CYS A 87 -10.91 2.63 10.24
C CYS A 87 -9.81 1.90 9.45
N PRO A 88 -8.56 2.39 9.48
CA PRO A 88 -7.41 1.61 8.99
C PRO A 88 -7.33 0.23 9.65
N ALA A 89 -6.89 -0.79 8.92
CA ALA A 89 -6.68 -2.12 9.49
C ALA A 89 -5.66 -2.09 10.64
N THR A 90 -4.72 -1.18 10.57
CA THR A 90 -3.66 -0.97 11.56
C THR A 90 -4.14 -0.35 12.89
N ASP A 91 -5.38 0.18 12.94
CA ASP A 91 -6.01 0.55 14.22
C ASP A 91 -6.36 -0.69 15.06
N PHE A 92 -6.51 -1.85 14.42
CA PHE A 92 -6.84 -3.13 15.06
C PHE A 92 -5.63 -4.05 15.18
N ALA A 93 -4.59 -3.80 14.38
CA ALA A 93 -3.36 -4.57 14.32
C ALA A 93 -2.15 -3.65 14.10
N PRO A 94 -1.82 -2.79 15.08
CA PRO A 94 -0.72 -1.82 14.95
C PRO A 94 0.65 -2.50 14.78
N GLU A 95 0.79 -3.74 15.21
CA GLU A 95 1.99 -4.57 15.05
C GLU A 95 2.34 -4.87 13.58
N LEU A 96 1.40 -4.67 12.65
CA LEU A 96 1.67 -4.81 11.22
C LEU A 96 2.43 -3.62 10.63
N LEU A 97 2.48 -2.48 11.32
CA LEU A 97 3.18 -1.29 10.84
C LEU A 97 4.70 -1.44 10.97
N ALA A 98 5.41 -1.02 9.92
CA ALA A 98 6.86 -0.91 9.97
C ALA A 98 7.28 0.09 11.06
N ALA A 99 7.99 -0.39 12.07
CA ALA A 99 8.66 0.47 13.06
C ALA A 99 9.85 1.21 12.40
N GLY A 100 10.27 2.36 12.95
CA GLY A 100 11.43 3.07 12.42
C GLY A 100 12.74 2.31 12.65
N GLY A 101 13.72 2.51 11.76
CA GLY A 101 15.06 1.94 11.88
C GLY A 101 15.42 0.86 10.89
N ILE A 102 16.47 0.08 11.17
CA ILE A 102 16.90 -1.04 10.33
C ILE A 102 16.12 -2.28 10.76
N LEU A 103 15.22 -2.74 9.90
CA LEU A 103 14.35 -3.89 10.18
C LEU A 103 15.06 -5.22 9.89
N ALA A 104 16.00 -5.21 8.95
CA ALA A 104 16.86 -6.36 8.64
C ALA A 104 18.12 -5.89 7.89
N GLY A 105 19.23 -6.60 8.07
CA GLY A 105 20.46 -6.37 7.33
C GLY A 105 21.47 -5.50 8.07
N ARG A 106 22.13 -4.57 7.39
CA ARG A 106 23.28 -3.80 7.85
C ARG A 106 23.05 -2.29 7.81
N PRO A 107 23.87 -1.50 8.52
CA PRO A 107 23.89 -0.04 8.35
C PRO A 107 24.13 0.37 6.90
N LEU A 108 23.54 1.50 6.51
CA LEU A 108 23.66 2.05 5.17
C LEU A 108 25.03 2.72 4.97
N SER A 109 25.64 2.49 3.81
CA SER A 109 26.81 3.26 3.37
C SER A 109 26.41 4.71 3.05
N ALA A 110 27.38 5.61 3.06
CA ALA A 110 27.16 7.03 2.70
C ALA A 110 26.60 7.19 1.26
N GLY A 111 26.90 6.28 0.34
CA GLY A 111 26.35 6.25 -1.01
C GLY A 111 24.88 5.88 -1.00
N GLU A 112 24.52 4.81 -0.28
CA GLU A 112 23.13 4.37 -0.12
C GLU A 112 22.26 5.43 0.57
N GLN A 113 22.79 6.11 1.59
CA GLN A 113 22.05 7.20 2.25
C GLN A 113 21.68 8.33 1.26
N LYS A 114 22.63 8.70 0.37
CA LYS A 114 22.37 9.69 -0.68
C LYS A 114 21.32 9.21 -1.68
N ASP A 115 21.35 7.92 -2.04
CA ASP A 115 20.35 7.31 -2.93
C ASP A 115 18.97 7.26 -2.25
N VAL A 116 18.91 6.96 -0.95
CA VAL A 116 17.68 6.99 -0.15
C VAL A 116 17.05 8.38 -0.16
N VAL A 117 17.81 9.42 0.18
CA VAL A 117 17.31 10.80 0.19
C VAL A 117 16.80 11.23 -1.19
N PHE A 118 17.54 10.89 -2.24
CA PHE A 118 17.15 11.21 -3.62
C PHE A 118 15.88 10.45 -4.04
N GLY A 119 15.84 9.13 -3.79
CA GLY A 119 14.70 8.28 -4.12
C GLY A 119 13.45 8.64 -3.32
N TRP A 120 13.61 9.03 -2.05
CA TRP A 120 12.49 9.45 -1.19
C TRP A 120 11.76 10.67 -1.76
N ARG A 121 12.52 11.72 -2.09
CA ARG A 121 11.95 12.94 -2.70
C ARG A 121 11.20 12.62 -3.99
N LEU A 122 11.81 11.79 -4.87
CA LEU A 122 11.16 11.37 -6.11
C LEU A 122 9.89 10.55 -5.86
N ALA A 123 9.91 9.62 -4.90
CA ALA A 123 8.75 8.79 -4.57
C ALA A 123 7.60 9.64 -4.01
N LYS A 124 7.90 10.65 -3.17
CA LYS A 124 6.90 11.60 -2.67
C LYS A 124 6.29 12.45 -3.78
N GLU A 125 7.11 12.97 -4.71
CA GLU A 125 6.60 13.73 -5.86
C GLU A 125 5.76 12.85 -6.79
N LEU A 126 6.20 11.63 -7.07
CA LEU A 126 5.46 10.65 -7.86
C LEU A 126 4.09 10.35 -7.22
N GLY A 127 4.07 10.19 -5.88
CA GLY A 127 2.86 10.03 -5.10
C GLY A 127 1.95 11.25 -5.12
N ARG A 128 2.52 12.46 -5.06
CA ARG A 128 1.76 13.72 -5.15
C ARG A 128 1.04 13.86 -6.49
N LEU A 129 1.64 13.34 -7.57
CA LEU A 129 1.03 13.30 -8.90
C LEU A 129 0.07 12.12 -9.10
N ASP A 130 -0.10 11.28 -8.08
CA ASP A 130 -0.93 10.05 -8.13
C ASP A 130 -0.55 9.06 -9.25
N ILE A 131 0.74 9.03 -9.63
CA ILE A 131 1.27 8.13 -10.66
C ILE A 131 1.64 6.77 -10.05
N GLY A 132 2.42 6.80 -8.96
CA GLY A 132 2.93 5.62 -8.25
C GLY A 132 3.51 6.01 -6.90
N GLN A 133 4.19 5.07 -6.24
CA GLN A 133 4.76 5.29 -4.90
C GLN A 133 6.11 4.58 -4.69
N THR A 134 6.64 3.93 -5.75
CA THR A 134 7.91 3.22 -5.71
C THR A 134 8.88 3.79 -6.73
N VAL A 135 10.12 4.02 -6.30
CA VAL A 135 11.23 4.50 -7.14
C VAL A 135 12.42 3.60 -6.93
N VAL A 136 13.07 3.20 -8.01
CA VAL A 136 14.33 2.45 -7.98
C VAL A 136 15.48 3.36 -8.41
N VAL A 137 16.51 3.45 -7.57
CA VAL A 137 17.62 4.41 -7.71
C VAL A 137 18.96 3.68 -7.66
N LYS A 138 19.95 4.20 -8.37
CA LYS A 138 21.35 3.85 -8.21
C LYS A 138 22.23 5.07 -8.51
N ASN A 139 23.15 5.40 -7.58
CA ASN A 139 24.06 6.55 -7.70
C ASN A 139 23.33 7.86 -7.99
N ARG A 140 22.19 8.09 -7.34
CA ARG A 140 21.30 9.26 -7.53
C ARG A 140 20.75 9.39 -8.96
N ALA A 141 20.67 8.29 -9.68
CA ALA A 141 19.98 8.22 -10.96
C ALA A 141 18.73 7.35 -10.83
N PRO A 142 17.57 7.79 -11.29
CA PRO A 142 16.37 6.95 -11.29
C PRO A 142 16.51 5.88 -12.38
N ILE A 143 16.41 4.61 -12.00
CA ILE A 143 16.43 3.48 -12.91
C ILE A 143 15.02 3.12 -13.37
N ALA A 144 14.05 3.16 -12.44
CA ALA A 144 12.65 2.92 -12.74
C ALA A 144 11.76 3.69 -11.76
N LEU A 145 10.61 4.12 -12.25
CA LEU A 145 9.53 4.78 -11.51
C LEU A 145 8.28 3.94 -11.70
N GLU A 146 7.59 3.61 -10.61
CA GLU A 146 6.33 2.87 -10.64
C GLU A 146 5.23 3.70 -11.31
N ALA A 147 4.44 3.05 -12.14
CA ALA A 147 3.20 3.57 -12.67
C ALA A 147 2.11 2.49 -12.57
N ILE A 148 1.35 2.26 -13.65
CA ILE A 148 0.22 1.31 -13.67
C ILE A 148 0.64 -0.16 -13.51
N GLU A 149 1.91 -0.47 -13.77
CA GLU A 149 2.45 -1.83 -13.69
C GLU A 149 2.57 -2.36 -12.26
N GLY A 150 2.63 -1.47 -11.26
CA GLY A 150 2.79 -1.79 -9.84
C GLY A 150 4.22 -2.06 -9.41
N THR A 151 4.43 -2.13 -8.09
CA THR A 151 5.76 -2.18 -7.43
C THR A 151 6.65 -3.31 -7.97
N ASP A 152 6.14 -4.54 -8.01
CA ASP A 152 6.96 -5.71 -8.32
C ASP A 152 7.47 -5.70 -9.77
N GLU A 153 6.65 -5.26 -10.73
CA GLU A 153 7.07 -5.15 -12.12
C GLU A 153 8.01 -3.96 -12.35
N CYS A 154 7.80 -2.85 -11.63
CA CYS A 154 8.76 -1.73 -11.60
C CYS A 154 10.15 -2.21 -11.17
N ILE A 155 10.24 -3.00 -10.09
CA ILE A 155 11.49 -3.58 -9.60
C ILE A 155 12.12 -4.52 -10.64
N ARG A 156 11.35 -5.43 -11.24
CA ARG A 156 11.84 -6.34 -12.29
C ARG A 156 12.34 -5.56 -13.51
N ARG A 157 11.64 -4.52 -13.92
CA ARG A 157 12.07 -3.62 -15.00
C ARG A 157 13.39 -2.94 -14.67
N ALA A 158 13.56 -2.46 -13.44
CA ALA A 158 14.82 -1.89 -12.99
C ALA A 158 15.99 -2.92 -13.09
N GLY A 159 15.76 -4.17 -12.70
CA GLY A 159 16.75 -5.26 -12.84
C GLY A 159 17.17 -5.47 -14.28
N ARG A 160 16.25 -5.44 -15.24
CA ARG A 160 16.58 -5.53 -16.67
C ARG A 160 17.40 -4.34 -17.16
N LEU A 161 17.12 -3.14 -16.67
CA LEU A 161 17.84 -1.91 -17.04
C LEU A 161 19.20 -1.76 -16.35
N CYS A 162 19.38 -2.38 -15.19
CA CYS A 162 20.61 -2.33 -14.40
C CYS A 162 21.07 -3.75 -13.98
N PRO A 163 21.56 -4.57 -14.91
CA PRO A 163 21.97 -5.97 -14.62
C PRO A 163 23.08 -6.08 -13.57
N ALA A 164 23.90 -5.04 -13.39
CA ALA A 164 24.93 -4.98 -12.35
C ALA A 164 24.34 -4.94 -10.92
N GLY A 165 23.03 -4.78 -10.75
CA GLY A 165 22.36 -4.75 -9.46
C GLY A 165 22.82 -3.64 -8.53
N GLY A 166 22.70 -3.85 -7.21
CA GLY A 166 23.12 -2.90 -6.19
C GLY A 166 22.22 -1.65 -6.12
N MET A 167 20.98 -1.77 -6.54
CA MET A 167 19.98 -0.68 -6.55
C MET A 167 19.33 -0.53 -5.18
N VAL A 168 18.85 0.68 -4.93
CA VAL A 168 18.00 1.08 -3.79
C VAL A 168 16.56 1.22 -4.28
N VAL A 169 15.64 0.54 -3.61
CA VAL A 169 14.20 0.65 -3.86
C VAL A 169 13.58 1.44 -2.72
N VAL A 170 12.90 2.53 -3.04
CA VAL A 170 12.19 3.38 -2.07
C VAL A 170 10.71 3.31 -2.35
N LYS A 171 9.93 2.90 -1.36
CA LYS A 171 8.46 2.85 -1.42
C LYS A 171 7.86 3.61 -0.24
N VAL A 172 7.08 4.64 -0.54
CA VAL A 172 6.47 5.55 0.45
C VAL A 172 4.95 5.53 0.36
N ALA A 173 4.26 6.04 1.37
CA ALA A 173 2.86 6.40 1.25
C ALA A 173 2.71 7.67 0.41
N LYS A 174 1.70 7.72 -0.47
CA LYS A 174 1.37 8.93 -1.22
C LYS A 174 0.91 10.01 -0.22
N PRO A 175 1.27 11.27 -0.38
CA PRO A 175 0.92 12.33 0.57
C PRO A 175 -0.59 12.47 0.84
N GLN A 176 -1.43 12.21 -0.16
CA GLN A 176 -2.89 12.28 -0.08
C GLN A 176 -3.57 10.91 0.08
N GLN A 177 -2.81 9.83 0.34
CA GLN A 177 -3.33 8.47 0.42
C GLN A 177 -4.29 8.31 1.60
N ASP A 178 -5.46 7.76 1.35
CA ASP A 178 -6.39 7.41 2.43
C ASP A 178 -6.00 6.05 3.04
N LEU A 179 -5.34 6.11 4.18
CA LEU A 179 -4.80 4.94 4.87
C LEU A 179 -5.87 3.98 5.40
N ARG A 180 -7.16 4.35 5.34
CA ARG A 180 -8.25 3.46 5.75
C ARG A 180 -8.38 2.24 4.84
N PHE A 181 -7.95 2.34 3.58
CA PHE A 181 -8.12 1.26 2.58
C PHE A 181 -7.00 1.14 1.56
N ASP A 182 -6.08 2.09 1.49
CA ASP A 182 -4.93 2.03 0.60
C ASP A 182 -3.65 2.33 1.38
N MET A 183 -3.11 1.32 2.06
CA MET A 183 -1.84 1.42 2.79
C MET A 183 -0.76 0.67 2.05
N PRO A 184 0.43 1.28 1.81
CA PRO A 184 1.56 0.57 1.24
C PRO A 184 1.82 -0.73 1.98
N THR A 185 1.97 -1.81 1.24
CA THR A 185 2.18 -3.14 1.82
C THR A 185 3.38 -3.79 1.19
N ILE A 186 4.21 -4.43 2.02
CA ILE A 186 5.34 -5.26 1.63
C ILE A 186 5.06 -6.70 2.07
N GLY A 187 5.20 -7.63 1.15
CA GLY A 187 5.14 -9.06 1.39
C GLY A 187 6.33 -9.76 0.75
N ILE A 188 6.42 -11.07 0.94
CA ILE A 188 7.54 -11.90 0.47
C ILE A 188 7.75 -11.79 -1.05
N GLY A 189 6.68 -11.63 -1.85
CA GLY A 189 6.77 -11.45 -3.30
C GLY A 189 7.59 -10.22 -3.71
N THR A 190 7.49 -9.12 -2.96
CA THR A 190 8.30 -7.93 -3.21
C THR A 190 9.77 -8.19 -2.94
N LEU A 191 10.12 -8.90 -1.85
CA LEU A 191 11.52 -9.27 -1.57
C LEU A 191 12.08 -10.26 -2.61
N GLN A 192 11.26 -11.19 -3.11
CA GLN A 192 11.63 -12.07 -4.21
C GLN A 192 11.94 -11.28 -5.48
N SER A 193 11.13 -10.25 -5.79
CA SER A 193 11.34 -9.35 -6.92
C SER A 193 12.64 -8.53 -6.75
N LEU A 194 12.91 -8.03 -5.54
CA LEU A 194 14.17 -7.36 -5.19
C LEU A 194 15.39 -8.26 -5.45
N ARG A 195 15.35 -9.49 -4.91
CA ARG A 195 16.43 -10.46 -5.09
C ARG A 195 16.68 -10.77 -6.58
N ALA A 196 15.61 -11.04 -7.32
CA ALA A 196 15.69 -11.35 -8.75
C ALA A 196 16.26 -10.17 -9.58
N ALA A 197 15.95 -8.94 -9.18
CA ALA A 197 16.46 -7.72 -9.80
C ALA A 197 17.89 -7.34 -9.36
N GLY A 198 18.47 -8.01 -8.36
CA GLY A 198 19.77 -7.66 -7.80
C GLY A 198 19.72 -6.38 -6.94
N ALA A 199 18.57 -5.93 -6.48
CA ALA A 199 18.45 -4.81 -5.55
C ALA A 199 18.92 -5.22 -4.15
N ARG A 200 19.60 -4.32 -3.44
CA ARG A 200 20.26 -4.61 -2.15
C ARG A 200 19.62 -3.89 -0.96
N LEU A 201 18.80 -2.89 -1.22
CA LEU A 201 18.20 -2.06 -0.18
C LEU A 201 16.74 -1.78 -0.52
N LEU A 202 15.86 -2.05 0.43
CA LEU A 202 14.47 -1.62 0.44
C LEU A 202 14.28 -0.57 1.54
N VAL A 203 13.74 0.58 1.17
CA VAL A 203 13.35 1.64 2.09
C VAL A 203 11.85 1.82 2.07
N VAL A 204 11.23 1.83 3.24
CA VAL A 204 9.79 2.02 3.40
C VAL A 204 9.48 3.16 4.38
N GLU A 205 8.26 3.66 4.37
CA GLU A 205 7.84 4.71 5.29
C GLU A 205 7.34 4.12 6.61
N ALA A 206 8.00 4.49 7.71
CA ALA A 206 7.67 4.07 9.06
C ALA A 206 6.27 4.57 9.48
N GLY A 207 5.52 3.71 10.18
CA GLY A 207 4.16 4.01 10.62
C GLY A 207 3.12 4.13 9.50
N LYS A 208 3.53 3.95 8.23
CA LYS A 208 2.63 4.04 7.06
C LYS A 208 2.78 2.88 6.07
N THR A 209 3.58 1.87 6.42
CA THR A 209 3.77 0.67 5.59
C THR A 209 3.43 -0.56 6.39
N ILE A 210 2.59 -1.44 5.84
CA ILE A 210 2.29 -2.75 6.40
C ILE A 210 3.36 -3.75 5.96
N LEU A 211 3.88 -4.52 6.92
CA LEU A 211 4.76 -5.66 6.70
C LEU A 211 3.96 -6.95 6.94
N VAL A 212 3.71 -7.71 5.88
CA VAL A 212 3.02 -8.99 5.98
C VAL A 212 4.03 -10.05 6.41
N ASP A 213 3.87 -10.57 7.63
CA ASP A 213 4.81 -11.51 8.24
C ASP A 213 6.23 -10.92 8.35
N ALA A 214 6.39 -9.93 9.23
CA ALA A 214 7.65 -9.20 9.38
C ALA A 214 8.84 -10.11 9.70
N SER A 215 8.62 -11.23 10.43
CA SER A 215 9.67 -12.21 10.75
C SER A 215 10.14 -12.94 9.50
N GLU A 216 9.23 -13.43 8.66
CA GLU A 216 9.56 -14.08 7.40
C GLU A 216 10.31 -13.13 6.45
N LEU A 217 9.86 -11.85 6.39
CA LEU A 217 10.52 -10.83 5.59
C LEU A 217 11.96 -10.56 6.06
N ALA A 218 12.18 -10.43 7.38
CA ALA A 218 13.51 -10.21 7.94
C ALA A 218 14.44 -11.40 7.64
N ASP A 219 13.98 -12.62 7.88
CA ASP A 219 14.73 -13.84 7.60
C ASP A 219 15.09 -13.98 6.12
N PHE A 220 14.14 -13.71 5.23
CA PHE A 220 14.40 -13.75 3.79
C PHE A 220 15.41 -12.68 3.37
N ALA A 221 15.28 -11.46 3.89
CA ALA A 221 16.17 -10.35 3.61
C ALA A 221 17.61 -10.68 4.02
N LEU A 222 17.81 -11.20 5.23
CA LEU A 222 19.14 -11.61 5.73
C LEU A 222 19.76 -12.70 4.84
N ARG A 223 19.02 -13.76 4.52
CA ARG A 223 19.53 -14.84 3.64
C ARG A 223 19.81 -14.38 2.22
N SER A 224 19.15 -13.31 1.76
CA SER A 224 19.32 -12.78 0.41
C SER A 224 20.31 -11.62 0.31
N GLY A 225 20.90 -11.18 1.44
CA GLY A 225 21.79 -10.02 1.50
C GLY A 225 21.07 -8.71 1.16
N ILE A 226 19.78 -8.62 1.49
CA ILE A 226 18.96 -7.43 1.32
C ILE A 226 18.86 -6.73 2.68
N THR A 227 19.04 -5.42 2.69
CA THR A 227 18.74 -4.59 3.85
C THR A 227 17.34 -4.00 3.73
N ILE A 228 16.57 -4.01 4.81
CA ILE A 228 15.27 -3.34 4.90
C ILE A 228 15.38 -2.23 5.93
N VAL A 229 15.07 -1.01 5.52
CA VAL A 229 15.09 0.18 6.38
C VAL A 229 13.72 0.85 6.34
N SER A 230 13.26 1.27 7.49
CA SER A 230 12.05 2.06 7.65
C SER A 230 12.40 3.44 8.15
N CYS A 231 11.97 4.48 7.44
CA CYS A 231 12.26 5.88 7.72
C CYS A 231 10.99 6.65 8.05
N TYR A 232 11.06 7.55 9.02
CA TYR A 232 10.02 8.57 9.21
C TYR A 232 10.17 9.67 8.17
N ASP A 233 9.05 10.28 7.79
CA ASP A 233 9.03 11.44 6.91
C ASP A 233 9.13 12.72 7.75
N GLU A 234 10.29 13.32 7.79
CA GLU A 234 10.55 14.59 8.48
C GLU A 234 10.69 15.71 7.44
N ALA A 235 9.62 16.48 7.28
CA ALA A 235 9.56 17.60 6.33
C ALA A 235 9.98 17.23 4.89
N GLY A 236 9.56 16.04 4.42
CA GLY A 236 9.88 15.54 3.08
C GLY A 236 11.25 14.86 2.96
N LEU A 237 11.91 14.59 4.08
CA LEU A 237 13.19 13.87 4.14
C LEU A 237 13.07 12.58 4.95
N PRO A 238 13.80 11.53 4.58
CA PRO A 238 13.83 10.28 5.34
C PRO A 238 14.70 10.44 6.58
N ALA A 239 14.11 10.25 7.77
CA ALA A 239 14.83 10.13 9.03
C ALA A 239 14.86 8.66 9.49
N ILE A 240 16.05 8.13 9.72
CA ILE A 240 16.25 6.79 10.27
C ILE A 240 16.40 6.97 11.78
N ASP A 241 15.53 6.30 12.54
CA ASP A 241 15.67 6.29 14.00
C ASP A 241 16.95 5.55 14.40
N ALA A 242 17.93 6.31 14.93
CA ALA A 242 19.22 5.77 15.33
C ALA A 242 19.12 4.82 16.54
N ALA A 243 18.04 4.88 17.31
CA ALA A 243 17.84 4.05 18.49
C ALA A 243 17.48 2.59 18.13
N ALA A 244 17.02 2.33 16.92
CA ALA A 244 16.68 0.97 16.46
C ALA A 244 17.86 0.22 15.78
N ALA A 245 19.06 0.81 15.80
CA ALA A 245 20.27 0.25 15.16
C ALA A 245 21.24 -0.43 16.17
N ALA A 246 20.80 -0.65 17.41
CA ALA A 246 21.60 -1.27 18.48
C ALA A 246 21.18 -2.72 18.74
#